data_b83674b03b1c6e1b25700a6a02d689a5
#
_entry.id   b83674b03b1c6e1b25700a6a02d689a5
#
_cell.length_a   1.000
_cell.length_b   1.000
_cell.length_c   1.000
_cell.angle_alpha   90.00
_cell.angle_beta   90.00
_cell.angle_gamma   90.00
#
_symmetry.space_group_name_H-M   'P 1'
#
loop_
_entity.id
_entity.type
_entity.pdbx_description
1 polymer ?
#
loop_
_entity_poly.entity_id
_entity_poly.type
_entity_poly.pdbx_seq_one_letter_code
_entity_poly.pdbx_strand_id
1 'polypeptide(L)'
;ETTIEGLFKSPIQIAGVLGDSHGALTGQMCFEAGMGKVTYGTGSSVMVNIGEEAVAAPEGLVTSVGFSALGKVYYAFEGNIHCTGATIKWMVEKLGLVDSFNQIETLATSVKNNDGVYLVPAFTGLGAPWWKPDAKAAIWGMTLNAGKAHVLRAGLESIAYQVKDLIDMI
;
A
#
# COMPACT_ATOMS: atom_id res chain seq x y z
N GLU A 1 -3.76 -24.51 22.82
CA GLU A 1 -3.77 -25.70 21.92
C GLU A 1 -5.12 -25.81 21.26
N THR A 2 -5.15 -25.80 19.95
CA THR A 2 -6.36 -26.15 19.21
C THR A 2 -5.99 -27.07 18.06
N THR A 3 -6.60 -28.24 18.06
CA THR A 3 -6.56 -29.13 16.91
C THR A 3 -7.99 -29.37 16.47
N ILE A 4 -8.21 -29.43 15.18
CA ILE A 4 -9.48 -29.93 14.64
C ILE A 4 -9.47 -31.45 14.88
N GLU A 5 -10.46 -31.94 15.61
CA GLU A 5 -10.57 -33.34 15.96
C GLU A 5 -10.61 -34.22 14.69
N GLY A 6 -9.78 -35.24 14.67
CA GLY A 6 -9.66 -36.16 13.54
C GLY A 6 -8.77 -35.69 12.38
N LEU A 7 -8.26 -34.45 12.38
CA LEU A 7 -7.38 -33.96 11.32
C LEU A 7 -5.92 -34.40 11.53
N PHE A 8 -5.48 -34.49 12.77
CA PHE A 8 -4.12 -34.91 13.13
C PHE A 8 -4.15 -36.12 14.09
N LYS A 9 -3.12 -36.98 14.01
CA LYS A 9 -2.98 -38.16 14.90
C LYS A 9 -2.71 -37.78 16.36
N SER A 10 -2.21 -36.56 16.61
CA SER A 10 -1.94 -36.02 17.93
C SER A 10 -2.11 -34.50 17.89
N PRO A 11 -2.37 -33.83 19.04
CA PRO A 11 -2.44 -32.39 19.14
C PRO A 11 -1.18 -31.73 18.59
N ILE A 12 -1.35 -30.65 17.80
CA ILE A 12 -0.27 -29.81 17.27
C ILE A 12 -0.37 -28.45 17.95
N GLN A 13 0.78 -27.95 18.43
CA GLN A 13 0.84 -26.64 19.04
C GLN A 13 0.78 -25.55 17.97
N ILE A 14 -0.13 -24.57 18.12
CA ILE A 14 -0.12 -23.33 17.36
C ILE A 14 0.90 -22.41 18.02
N ALA A 15 2.02 -22.18 17.36
CA ALA A 15 3.15 -21.42 17.89
C ALA A 15 3.09 -19.93 17.52
N GLY A 16 2.32 -19.55 16.52
CA GLY A 16 2.15 -18.16 16.10
C GLY A 16 0.95 -17.98 15.17
N VAL A 17 0.34 -16.81 15.24
CA VAL A 17 -0.76 -16.39 14.36
C VAL A 17 -0.54 -14.90 14.04
N LEU A 18 -0.44 -14.57 12.76
CA LEU A 18 -0.30 -13.19 12.29
C LEU A 18 -1.13 -13.01 11.01
N GLY A 19 -1.73 -11.84 10.84
CA GLY A 19 -2.22 -11.41 9.54
C GLY A 19 -1.03 -11.15 8.59
N ASP A 20 -1.22 -11.24 7.29
CA ASP A 20 -0.16 -11.09 6.29
C ASP A 20 0.59 -9.75 6.37
N SER A 21 -0.15 -8.63 6.49
CA SER A 21 0.44 -7.29 6.64
C SER A 21 1.21 -7.14 7.96
N HIS A 22 0.71 -7.72 9.05
CA HIS A 22 1.37 -7.73 10.36
C HIS A 22 2.59 -8.66 10.35
N GLY A 23 2.49 -9.79 9.66
CA GLY A 23 3.61 -10.68 9.38
C GLY A 23 4.71 -9.98 8.58
N ALA A 24 4.33 -9.15 7.60
CA ALA A 24 5.28 -8.34 6.84
C ALA A 24 5.99 -7.28 7.71
N LEU A 25 5.28 -6.62 8.65
CA LEU A 25 5.89 -5.69 9.62
C LEU A 25 6.97 -6.38 10.44
N THR A 26 6.65 -7.57 10.97
CA THR A 26 7.59 -8.39 11.74
C THR A 26 8.73 -8.93 10.86
N GLY A 27 8.42 -9.40 9.64
CA GLY A 27 9.40 -9.94 8.69
C GLY A 27 10.38 -8.89 8.18
N GLN A 28 10.00 -7.62 8.14
CA GLN A 28 10.89 -6.48 7.85
C GLN A 28 11.64 -5.99 9.11
N MET A 29 11.54 -6.72 10.22
CA MET A 29 12.21 -6.40 11.48
C MET A 29 11.85 -5.01 12.04
N CYS A 30 10.62 -4.55 11.83
CA CYS A 30 10.13 -3.27 12.34
C CYS A 30 9.78 -3.39 13.83
N PHE A 31 10.79 -3.67 14.68
CA PHE A 31 10.60 -3.96 16.10
C PHE A 31 10.66 -2.71 17.00
N GLU A 32 11.19 -1.60 16.51
CA GLU A 32 11.32 -0.36 17.26
C GLU A 32 10.24 0.65 16.83
N ALA A 33 9.80 1.51 17.75
CA ALA A 33 8.89 2.60 17.45
C ALA A 33 9.48 3.52 16.37
N GLY A 34 8.66 3.90 15.39
CA GLY A 34 9.05 4.67 14.22
C GLY A 34 9.52 3.82 13.03
N MET A 35 9.78 2.52 13.21
CA MET A 35 10.04 1.62 12.09
C MET A 35 8.75 1.24 11.39
N GLY A 36 8.80 1.21 10.06
CA GLY A 36 7.61 0.90 9.25
C GLY A 36 7.93 0.14 7.99
N LYS A 37 6.87 -0.35 7.36
CA LYS A 37 6.93 -1.04 6.07
C LYS A 37 5.84 -0.51 5.13
N VAL A 38 6.11 -0.59 3.85
CA VAL A 38 5.10 -0.46 2.80
C VAL A 38 5.06 -1.77 2.02
N THR A 39 3.90 -2.40 1.99
CA THR A 39 3.67 -3.57 1.14
C THR A 39 2.98 -3.10 -0.14
N TYR A 40 3.64 -3.28 -1.27
CA TYR A 40 3.10 -2.98 -2.59
C TYR A 40 2.49 -4.24 -3.20
N GLY A 41 1.18 -4.21 -3.43
CA GLY A 41 0.39 -5.26 -4.08
C GLY A 41 -0.61 -4.65 -5.06
N THR A 42 -1.78 -5.26 -5.21
CA THR A 42 -2.92 -4.70 -5.95
C THR A 42 -3.31 -3.32 -5.40
N GLY A 43 -3.49 -3.23 -4.07
CA GLY A 43 -3.38 -2.03 -3.26
C GLY A 43 -2.07 -2.03 -2.48
N SER A 44 -1.92 -1.11 -1.54
CA SER A 44 -0.75 -1.07 -0.64
C SER A 44 -1.18 -0.86 0.80
N SER A 45 -0.38 -1.41 1.72
CA SER A 45 -0.54 -1.23 3.16
C SER A 45 0.71 -0.57 3.71
N VAL A 46 0.54 0.58 4.35
CA VAL A 46 1.58 1.27 5.13
C VAL A 46 1.32 0.97 6.58
N MET A 47 2.33 0.45 7.28
CA MET A 47 2.26 0.20 8.73
C MET A 47 3.52 0.72 9.40
N VAL A 48 3.36 1.40 10.53
CA VAL A 48 4.46 1.91 11.35
C VAL A 48 4.26 1.48 12.79
N ASN A 49 5.26 0.83 13.35
CA ASN A 49 5.28 0.46 14.77
C ASN A 49 5.31 1.72 15.63
N ILE A 50 4.39 1.84 16.59
CA ILE A 50 4.29 2.99 17.51
C ILE A 50 4.69 2.63 18.95
N GLY A 51 5.21 1.42 19.17
CA GLY A 51 5.66 0.94 20.48
C GLY A 51 4.60 0.19 21.26
N GLU A 52 4.76 0.15 22.60
CA GLU A 52 3.96 -0.66 23.52
C GLU A 52 2.68 0.08 24.01
N GLU A 53 2.50 1.34 23.66
CA GLU A 53 1.33 2.14 24.07
C GLU A 53 0.33 2.27 22.93
N ALA A 54 -0.94 1.96 23.22
CA ALA A 54 -2.03 2.14 22.27
C ALA A 54 -2.43 3.62 22.19
N VAL A 55 -1.98 4.31 21.17
CA VAL A 55 -2.28 5.71 20.91
C VAL A 55 -3.36 5.80 19.83
N ALA A 56 -4.27 6.77 19.94
CA ALA A 56 -5.26 7.04 18.88
C ALA A 56 -4.54 7.47 17.59
N ALA A 57 -4.90 6.86 16.47
CA ALA A 57 -4.34 7.22 15.19
C ALA A 57 -4.77 8.63 14.76
N PRO A 58 -3.95 9.34 13.96
CA PRO A 58 -4.39 10.51 13.23
C PRO A 58 -5.64 10.23 12.40
N GLU A 59 -6.45 11.25 12.13
CA GLU A 59 -7.66 11.10 11.31
C GLU A 59 -7.31 10.48 9.95
N GLY A 60 -8.03 9.44 9.57
CA GLY A 60 -7.80 8.72 8.31
C GLY A 60 -6.90 7.50 8.42
N LEU A 61 -6.18 7.31 9.52
CA LEU A 61 -5.41 6.11 9.84
C LEU A 61 -6.12 5.26 10.90
N VAL A 62 -5.61 4.06 11.13
CA VAL A 62 -6.13 3.13 12.15
C VAL A 62 -5.00 2.72 13.09
N THR A 63 -5.30 2.62 14.39
CA THR A 63 -4.42 1.94 15.34
C THR A 63 -4.81 0.46 15.41
N SER A 64 -3.84 -0.40 15.21
CA SER A 64 -4.00 -1.86 15.30
C SER A 64 -2.94 -2.47 16.22
N VAL A 65 -3.17 -3.72 16.65
CA VAL A 65 -2.10 -4.50 17.28
C VAL A 65 -1.13 -4.92 16.19
N GLY A 66 0.08 -4.40 16.22
CA GLY A 66 1.13 -4.71 15.25
C GLY A 66 1.59 -6.17 15.40
N PHE A 67 2.04 -6.53 16.58
CA PHE A 67 2.41 -7.90 16.95
C PHE A 67 2.50 -8.04 18.48
N SER A 68 2.51 -9.30 18.93
CA SER A 68 2.79 -9.62 20.33
C SER A 68 3.91 -10.64 20.41
N ALA A 69 4.91 -10.36 21.22
CA ALA A 69 6.07 -11.23 21.42
C ALA A 69 6.63 -11.09 22.83
N LEU A 70 7.12 -12.19 23.41
CA LEU A 70 7.77 -12.21 24.72
C LEU A 70 6.96 -11.55 25.85
N GLY A 71 5.63 -11.69 25.81
CA GLY A 71 4.72 -11.13 26.82
C GLY A 71 4.41 -9.63 26.66
N LYS A 72 4.90 -9.00 25.59
CA LYS A 72 4.64 -7.61 25.24
C LYS A 72 3.74 -7.51 24.03
N VAL A 73 2.97 -6.43 23.94
CA VAL A 73 2.13 -6.07 22.79
C VAL A 73 2.67 -4.79 22.19
N TYR A 74 2.86 -4.80 20.88
CA TYR A 74 3.27 -3.64 20.10
C TYR A 74 2.13 -3.20 19.20
N TYR A 75 1.92 -1.90 19.11
CA TYR A 75 0.88 -1.30 18.30
C TYR A 75 1.45 -0.71 17.02
N ALA A 76 0.60 -0.52 16.03
CA ALA A 76 0.97 0.10 14.75
C ALA A 76 -0.11 1.06 14.28
N PHE A 77 0.31 2.16 13.65
CA PHE A 77 -0.56 2.90 12.75
C PHE A 77 -0.61 2.19 11.40
N GLU A 78 -1.79 2.14 10.83
CA GLU A 78 -2.03 1.49 9.54
C GLU A 78 -2.85 2.39 8.62
N GLY A 79 -2.43 2.46 7.35
CA GLY A 79 -3.17 3.09 6.26
C GLY A 79 -3.19 2.18 5.03
N ASN A 80 -4.38 2.00 4.44
CA ASN A 80 -4.58 1.17 3.27
C ASN A 80 -4.89 2.01 2.02
N ILE A 81 -4.10 1.81 0.96
CA ILE A 81 -4.26 2.41 -0.36
C ILE A 81 -4.92 1.39 -1.27
N HIS A 82 -6.06 1.72 -1.89
CA HIS A 82 -6.85 0.75 -2.64
C HIS A 82 -6.22 0.37 -3.98
N CYS A 83 -5.60 1.31 -4.69
CA CYS A 83 -5.12 1.10 -6.05
C CYS A 83 -3.66 1.55 -6.21
N THR A 84 -2.73 0.60 -6.23
CA THR A 84 -1.31 0.80 -6.57
C THR A 84 -0.91 -0.08 -7.74
N GLY A 85 -0.61 -1.36 -7.53
CA GLY A 85 -0.36 -2.30 -8.63
C GLY A 85 -1.53 -2.45 -9.59
N ALA A 86 -2.78 -2.31 -9.09
CA ALA A 86 -3.96 -2.26 -9.93
C ALA A 86 -3.92 -1.12 -10.95
N THR A 87 -3.39 0.06 -10.55
CA THR A 87 -3.19 1.21 -11.44
C THR A 87 -2.22 0.88 -12.57
N ILE A 88 -1.09 0.26 -12.24
CA ILE A 88 -0.08 -0.17 -13.22
C ILE A 88 -0.69 -1.19 -14.19
N LYS A 89 -1.37 -2.19 -13.64
CA LYS A 89 -2.04 -3.22 -14.44
C LYS A 89 -3.06 -2.61 -15.41
N TRP A 90 -3.86 -1.65 -14.95
CA TRP A 90 -4.82 -0.94 -15.78
C TRP A 90 -4.16 -0.16 -16.92
N MET A 91 -3.04 0.53 -16.65
CA MET A 91 -2.29 1.28 -17.68
C MET A 91 -1.70 0.37 -18.75
N VAL A 92 -1.28 -0.84 -18.38
CA VAL A 92 -0.78 -1.83 -19.35
C VAL A 92 -1.91 -2.52 -20.09
N GLU A 93 -2.82 -3.15 -19.37
CA GLU A 93 -3.81 -4.07 -19.96
C GLU A 93 -5.03 -3.38 -20.57
N LYS A 94 -5.43 -2.19 -20.07
CA LYS A 94 -6.63 -1.47 -20.55
C LYS A 94 -6.30 -0.27 -21.41
N LEU A 95 -5.28 0.51 -21.04
CA LEU A 95 -4.85 1.64 -21.87
C LEU A 95 -3.85 1.26 -22.95
N GLY A 96 -3.16 0.13 -22.82
CA GLY A 96 -2.14 -0.30 -23.79
C GLY A 96 -0.98 0.70 -23.93
N LEU A 97 -0.57 1.35 -22.82
CA LEU A 97 0.52 2.34 -22.87
C LEU A 97 1.85 1.69 -23.22
N VAL A 98 2.01 0.42 -22.85
CA VAL A 98 3.14 -0.45 -23.18
C VAL A 98 2.62 -1.86 -23.48
N ASP A 99 3.37 -2.65 -24.25
CA ASP A 99 3.01 -4.02 -24.62
C ASP A 99 3.28 -5.03 -23.48
N SER A 100 4.15 -4.69 -22.55
CA SER A 100 4.51 -5.55 -21.41
C SER A 100 4.99 -4.74 -20.21
N PHE A 101 4.89 -5.34 -19.02
CA PHE A 101 5.36 -4.74 -17.75
C PHE A 101 6.84 -4.37 -17.76
N ASN A 102 7.68 -5.11 -18.50
CA ASN A 102 9.13 -4.85 -18.60
C ASN A 102 9.48 -3.53 -19.32
N GLN A 103 8.53 -2.93 -20.04
CA GLN A 103 8.74 -1.67 -20.76
C GLN A 103 8.36 -0.44 -19.92
N ILE A 104 7.75 -0.63 -18.75
CA ILE A 104 7.24 0.45 -17.90
C ILE A 104 8.33 1.42 -17.51
N GLU A 105 9.43 0.92 -16.93
CA GLU A 105 10.54 1.75 -16.48
C GLU A 105 11.17 2.53 -17.65
N THR A 106 11.43 1.85 -18.75
CA THR A 106 12.01 2.46 -19.96
C THR A 106 11.14 3.60 -20.48
N LEU A 107 9.81 3.39 -20.58
CA LEU A 107 8.91 4.43 -21.07
C LEU A 107 8.76 5.56 -20.06
N ALA A 108 8.60 5.28 -18.76
CA ALA A 108 8.43 6.30 -17.74
C ALA A 108 9.66 7.19 -17.57
N THR A 109 10.88 6.62 -17.75
CA THR A 109 12.14 7.36 -17.66
C THR A 109 12.54 8.05 -18.97
N SER A 110 11.85 7.79 -20.07
CA SER A 110 12.10 8.45 -21.36
C SER A 110 11.73 9.94 -21.36
N VAL A 111 10.96 10.39 -20.37
CA VAL A 111 10.57 11.79 -20.17
C VAL A 111 11.20 12.34 -18.88
N LYS A 112 11.56 13.62 -18.90
CA LYS A 112 12.24 14.28 -17.77
C LYS A 112 11.35 14.37 -16.52
N ASN A 113 10.06 14.63 -16.72
CA ASN A 113 9.04 14.78 -15.67
C ASN A 113 7.66 14.39 -16.23
N ASN A 114 6.61 14.55 -15.45
CA ASN A 114 5.24 14.25 -15.85
C ASN A 114 4.57 15.35 -16.70
N ASP A 115 5.26 16.46 -17.00
CA ASP A 115 4.76 17.63 -17.75
C ASP A 115 3.44 18.20 -17.20
N GLY A 116 3.25 18.17 -15.88
CA GLY A 116 2.03 18.63 -15.21
C GLY A 116 0.86 17.66 -15.30
N VAL A 117 1.07 16.45 -15.82
CA VAL A 117 0.05 15.39 -15.85
C VAL A 117 0.02 14.67 -14.51
N TYR A 118 -1.15 14.53 -13.93
CA TYR A 118 -1.38 13.81 -12.69
C TYR A 118 -2.46 12.76 -12.87
N LEU A 119 -2.32 11.62 -12.20
CA LEU A 119 -3.33 10.58 -12.16
C LEU A 119 -3.83 10.41 -10.72
N VAL A 120 -5.15 10.47 -10.53
CA VAL A 120 -5.83 10.12 -9.28
C VAL A 120 -6.34 8.69 -9.42
N PRO A 121 -5.75 7.69 -8.73
CA PRO A 121 -6.05 6.28 -8.98
C PRO A 121 -7.25 5.77 -8.15
N ALA A 122 -8.35 6.52 -8.13
CA ALA A 122 -9.56 6.20 -7.38
C ALA A 122 -10.48 5.23 -8.13
N PHE A 123 -9.93 4.13 -8.70
CA PHE A 123 -10.72 3.16 -9.48
C PHE A 123 -11.80 2.46 -8.65
N THR A 124 -11.53 2.26 -7.36
CA THR A 124 -12.45 1.69 -6.37
C THR A 124 -12.69 2.65 -5.21
N GLY A 125 -12.67 3.95 -5.47
CA GLY A 125 -12.63 4.99 -4.45
C GLY A 125 -11.21 5.22 -3.91
N LEU A 126 -11.09 6.15 -2.97
CA LEU A 126 -9.87 6.42 -2.23
C LEU A 126 -9.96 5.78 -0.83
N GLY A 127 -8.92 5.06 -0.45
CA GLY A 127 -8.71 4.54 0.89
C GLY A 127 -8.15 5.61 1.83
N ALA A 128 -7.30 5.17 2.75
CA ALA A 128 -6.62 6.08 3.66
C ALA A 128 -5.77 7.13 2.91
N PRO A 129 -5.68 8.36 3.41
CA PRO A 129 -6.36 8.90 4.59
C PRO A 129 -7.75 9.46 4.27
N TRP A 130 -8.15 9.49 3.02
CA TRP A 130 -9.30 10.24 2.50
C TRP A 130 -10.64 9.57 2.75
N TRP A 131 -10.71 8.25 2.69
CA TRP A 131 -11.91 7.42 2.85
C TRP A 131 -13.11 7.92 2.02
N LYS A 132 -12.86 8.12 0.70
CA LYS A 132 -13.87 8.59 -0.27
C LYS A 132 -14.25 7.45 -1.23
N PRO A 133 -15.23 6.60 -0.86
CA PRO A 133 -15.60 5.43 -1.67
C PRO A 133 -16.20 5.80 -3.03
N ASP A 134 -16.81 6.99 -3.14
CA ASP A 134 -17.45 7.47 -4.37
C ASP A 134 -16.51 8.21 -5.32
N ALA A 135 -15.25 8.48 -4.90
CA ALA A 135 -14.25 9.11 -5.75
C ALA A 135 -14.01 8.25 -7.01
N LYS A 136 -13.75 8.91 -8.12
CA LYS A 136 -13.44 8.24 -9.39
C LYS A 136 -12.05 8.58 -9.85
N ALA A 137 -11.41 7.62 -10.53
CA ALA A 137 -10.12 7.83 -11.15
C ALA A 137 -10.19 8.97 -12.19
N ALA A 138 -9.14 9.76 -12.23
CA ALA A 138 -9.03 10.88 -13.15
C ALA A 138 -7.60 11.08 -13.63
N ILE A 139 -7.43 11.58 -14.85
CA ILE A 139 -6.17 12.11 -15.37
C ILE A 139 -6.37 13.62 -15.53
N TRP A 140 -5.45 14.37 -14.95
CA TRP A 140 -5.51 15.84 -14.95
C TRP A 140 -4.25 16.43 -15.59
N GLY A 141 -4.35 17.65 -16.12
CA GLY A 141 -3.20 18.40 -16.64
C GLY A 141 -2.74 18.00 -18.04
N MET A 142 -3.55 17.27 -18.80
CA MET A 142 -3.22 16.90 -20.18
C MET A 142 -3.11 18.14 -21.07
N THR A 143 -2.02 18.20 -21.83
CA THR A 143 -1.76 19.19 -22.87
C THR A 143 -1.50 18.46 -24.20
N LEU A 144 -1.41 19.21 -25.30
CA LEU A 144 -1.04 18.62 -26.60
C LEU A 144 0.37 18.03 -26.63
N ASN A 145 1.22 18.42 -25.68
CA ASN A 145 2.60 17.90 -25.56
C ASN A 145 2.65 16.60 -24.73
N ALA A 146 1.61 16.35 -23.91
CA ALA A 146 1.57 15.18 -23.06
C ALA A 146 1.25 13.91 -23.88
N GLY A 147 2.13 12.93 -23.80
CA GLY A 147 1.97 11.63 -24.45
C GLY A 147 1.92 10.48 -23.45
N LYS A 148 1.88 9.25 -23.98
CA LYS A 148 1.77 8.02 -23.17
C LYS A 148 2.83 7.88 -22.07
N ALA A 149 4.05 8.38 -22.31
CA ALA A 149 5.13 8.35 -21.32
C ALA A 149 4.81 9.23 -20.10
N HIS A 150 4.23 10.41 -20.30
CA HIS A 150 3.82 11.32 -19.24
C HIS A 150 2.67 10.71 -18.41
N VAL A 151 1.68 10.08 -19.06
CA VAL A 151 0.58 9.41 -18.39
C VAL A 151 1.07 8.22 -17.57
N LEU A 152 1.97 7.40 -18.12
CA LEU A 152 2.54 6.26 -17.41
C LEU A 152 3.34 6.73 -16.19
N ARG A 153 4.18 7.76 -16.36
CA ARG A 153 4.94 8.37 -15.28
C ARG A 153 4.03 8.93 -14.19
N ALA A 154 2.99 9.68 -14.56
CA ALA A 154 2.01 10.20 -13.61
C ALA A 154 1.32 9.09 -12.81
N GLY A 155 1.03 7.94 -13.45
CA GLY A 155 0.48 6.77 -12.77
C GLY A 155 1.44 6.16 -11.75
N LEU A 156 2.74 6.07 -12.06
CA LEU A 156 3.75 5.61 -11.11
C LEU A 156 3.94 6.61 -9.95
N GLU A 157 4.02 7.91 -10.27
CA GLU A 157 4.15 8.97 -9.27
C GLU A 157 2.92 9.03 -8.34
N SER A 158 1.72 8.73 -8.84
CA SER A 158 0.50 8.70 -8.02
C SER A 158 0.55 7.69 -6.88
N ILE A 159 1.28 6.59 -7.06
CA ILE A 159 1.52 5.58 -6.02
C ILE A 159 2.39 6.18 -4.91
N ALA A 160 3.48 6.86 -5.31
CA ALA A 160 4.38 7.51 -4.37
C ALA A 160 3.68 8.64 -3.59
N TYR A 161 2.83 9.43 -4.24
CA TYR A 161 2.06 10.49 -3.57
C TYR A 161 1.12 9.93 -2.52
N GLN A 162 0.38 8.85 -2.82
CA GLN A 162 -0.51 8.22 -1.83
C GLN A 162 0.26 7.67 -0.63
N VAL A 163 1.43 7.05 -0.86
CA VAL A 163 2.29 6.58 0.25
C VAL A 163 2.81 7.76 1.06
N LYS A 164 3.23 8.84 0.39
CA LYS A 164 3.69 10.06 1.06
C LYS A 164 2.61 10.68 1.92
N ASP A 165 1.36 10.77 1.42
CA ASP A 165 0.24 11.29 2.20
C ASP A 165 0.08 10.56 3.54
N LEU A 166 0.24 9.24 3.56
CA LEU A 166 0.16 8.44 4.78
C LEU A 166 1.37 8.64 5.71
N ILE A 167 2.58 8.71 5.13
CA ILE A 167 3.81 8.91 5.92
C ILE A 167 3.84 10.30 6.56
N ASP A 168 3.36 11.32 5.85
CA ASP A 168 3.32 12.70 6.38
C ASP A 168 2.32 12.86 7.56
N MET A 169 1.41 11.90 7.75
CA MET A 169 0.45 11.89 8.85
C MET A 169 0.95 11.16 10.10
N ILE A 170 1.94 10.29 9.96
CA ILE A 170 2.53 9.49 11.03
C ILE A 170 3.67 10.24 11.71
#